data_8002b139e43ae614e9c4de626818797c
#
_entry.id   8002b139e43ae614e9c4de626818797c
#
_cell.length_a   1.000
_cell.length_b   1.000
_cell.length_c   1.000
_cell.angle_alpha   90.00
_cell.angle_beta   90.00
_cell.angle_gamma   90.00
#
_symmetry.space_group_name_H-M   'P 1'
#
loop_
_entity.id
_entity.type
_entity.pdbx_description
1 polymer ?
#
loop_
_entity_poly.entity_id
_entity_poly.type
_entity_poly.pdbx_seq_one_letter_code
_entity_poly.pdbx_strand_id
1 'polypeptide(L)'
;MKPLKIFFACTILFTILLFPVVLLLVTGEITLFDLHGFGVDTEEQVYLGTANGKILVWKDQQQIGTLKAPTSRGYQITVKDDEILCAIGSADYRMDLDGNMLEKIDDPTSSLYASLQFQRSCTTADGTTYRLRHFWGRTSVVRDSADSAVIVYQMSAGVFAAKVFLYVAVLGWIVSFVSIWYFAIRQMKTHPSKGGTL
;
A
#
# COMPACT_ATOMS: atom_id res chain seq x y z
N MET A 1 -26.93 23.13 -20.61
CA MET A 1 -27.02 23.11 -19.12
C MET A 1 -27.22 21.71 -18.51
N LYS A 2 -27.96 20.78 -19.12
CA LYS A 2 -28.20 19.42 -18.56
C LYS A 2 -26.89 18.61 -18.30
N PRO A 3 -25.93 18.51 -19.24
CA PRO A 3 -24.73 17.68 -19.02
C PRO A 3 -23.85 18.18 -17.87
N LEU A 4 -23.69 19.50 -17.73
CA LEU A 4 -22.88 20.08 -16.64
C LEU A 4 -23.42 19.72 -15.26
N LYS A 5 -24.76 19.73 -15.09
CA LYS A 5 -25.41 19.35 -13.83
C LYS A 5 -25.18 17.87 -13.50
N ILE A 6 -25.19 16.99 -14.51
CA ILE A 6 -24.92 15.57 -14.35
C ILE A 6 -23.49 15.34 -13.87
N PHE A 7 -22.49 15.93 -14.53
CA PHE A 7 -21.09 15.80 -14.13
C PHE A 7 -20.83 16.36 -12.72
N PHE A 8 -21.47 17.48 -12.38
CA PHE A 8 -21.38 18.04 -11.02
C PHE A 8 -21.96 17.08 -9.96
N ALA A 9 -23.14 16.50 -10.23
CA ALA A 9 -23.76 15.51 -9.36
C ALA A 9 -22.89 14.25 -9.22
N CYS A 10 -22.29 13.75 -10.31
CA CYS A 10 -21.34 12.63 -10.28
C CYS A 10 -20.09 12.96 -9.44
N THR A 11 -19.53 14.17 -9.55
CA THR A 11 -18.38 14.58 -8.74
C THR A 11 -18.73 14.56 -7.24
N ILE A 12 -19.88 15.08 -6.86
CA ILE A 12 -20.35 15.05 -5.47
C ILE A 12 -20.53 13.59 -5.00
N LEU A 13 -21.17 12.76 -5.81
CA LEU A 13 -21.37 11.34 -5.49
C LEU A 13 -20.03 10.62 -5.26
N PHE A 14 -19.07 10.77 -6.17
CA PHE A 14 -17.75 10.16 -6.01
C PHE A 14 -16.99 10.71 -4.79
N THR A 15 -17.12 11.99 -4.48
CA THR A 15 -16.54 12.57 -3.26
C THR A 15 -17.12 11.93 -2.00
N ILE A 16 -18.45 11.75 -1.94
CA ILE A 16 -19.13 11.09 -0.82
C ILE A 16 -18.69 9.63 -0.69
N LEU A 17 -18.56 8.91 -1.81
CA LEU A 17 -18.13 7.50 -1.81
C LEU A 17 -16.64 7.33 -1.46
N LEU A 18 -15.79 8.30 -1.80
CA LEU A 18 -14.37 8.28 -1.44
C LEU A 18 -14.12 8.56 0.04
N PHE A 19 -14.98 9.36 0.67
CA PHE A 19 -14.76 9.81 2.05
C PHE A 19 -14.56 8.66 3.06
N PRO A 20 -15.43 7.62 3.14
CA PRO A 20 -15.22 6.52 4.07
C PRO A 20 -13.96 5.70 3.75
N VAL A 21 -13.62 5.54 2.47
CA VAL A 21 -12.40 4.82 2.07
C VAL A 21 -11.15 5.59 2.49
N VAL A 22 -11.14 6.91 2.28
CA VAL A 22 -10.04 7.77 2.74
C VAL A 22 -9.93 7.75 4.26
N LEU A 23 -11.05 7.76 4.97
CA LEU A 23 -11.07 7.66 6.44
C LEU A 23 -10.43 6.35 6.91
N LEU A 24 -10.81 5.20 6.32
CA LEU A 24 -10.24 3.90 6.63
C LEU A 24 -8.74 3.80 6.30
N LEU A 25 -8.27 4.51 5.27
CA LEU A 25 -6.87 4.63 4.95
C LEU A 25 -6.10 5.46 5.97
N VAL A 26 -6.68 6.58 6.40
CA VAL A 26 -6.04 7.49 7.37
C VAL A 26 -5.98 6.85 8.76
N THR A 27 -7.01 6.11 9.17
CA THR A 27 -7.04 5.38 10.45
C THR A 27 -6.17 4.13 10.44
N GLY A 28 -5.72 3.70 9.24
CA GLY A 28 -4.87 2.53 9.11
C GLY A 28 -5.59 1.18 9.22
N GLU A 29 -6.90 1.19 9.18
CA GLU A 29 -7.73 -0.02 9.16
C GLU A 29 -7.55 -0.83 7.85
N ILE A 30 -7.24 -0.14 6.75
CA ILE A 30 -7.00 -0.76 5.45
C ILE A 30 -5.64 -0.34 4.91
N THR A 31 -4.77 -1.30 4.67
CA THR A 31 -3.48 -1.10 4.01
C THR A 31 -3.65 -1.30 2.50
N LEU A 32 -4.01 -0.22 1.80
CA LEU A 32 -4.22 -0.26 0.34
C LEU A 32 -2.94 -0.06 -0.48
N PHE A 33 -1.88 0.41 0.15
CA PHE A 33 -0.63 0.79 -0.52
C PHE A 33 0.47 -0.26 -0.32
N ASP A 34 1.54 -0.08 -1.07
CA ASP A 34 2.63 -1.02 -1.18
C ASP A 34 3.16 -1.47 0.19
N LEU A 35 3.49 -2.75 0.25
CA LEU A 35 4.17 -3.32 1.39
C LEU A 35 5.56 -2.68 1.52
N HIS A 36 5.92 -2.32 2.73
CA HIS A 36 7.23 -1.82 3.10
C HIS A 36 8.18 -2.99 3.41
N GLY A 37 8.31 -3.89 2.46
CA GLY A 37 9.08 -5.11 2.60
C GLY A 37 8.29 -6.27 3.21
N PHE A 38 8.91 -7.43 3.21
CA PHE A 38 8.41 -8.64 3.84
C PHE A 38 9.57 -9.54 4.26
N GLY A 39 9.32 -10.41 5.20
CA GLY A 39 10.22 -11.48 5.60
C GLY A 39 9.43 -12.71 6.05
N VAL A 40 10.11 -13.84 6.16
CA VAL A 40 9.54 -15.09 6.66
C VAL A 40 10.54 -15.68 7.65
N ASP A 41 10.06 -16.10 8.82
CA ASP A 41 10.88 -16.77 9.83
C ASP A 41 10.99 -18.28 9.58
N THR A 42 11.69 -18.97 10.48
CA THR A 42 11.87 -20.43 10.43
C THR A 42 10.59 -21.23 10.70
N GLU A 43 9.57 -20.59 11.30
CA GLU A 43 8.25 -21.20 11.54
C GLU A 43 7.22 -20.93 10.42
N GLU A 44 7.66 -20.42 9.27
CA GLU A 44 6.83 -20.02 8.14
C GLU A 44 5.84 -18.86 8.46
N GLN A 45 6.11 -18.06 9.50
CA GLN A 45 5.34 -16.85 9.75
C GLN A 45 5.78 -15.74 8.79
N VAL A 46 4.83 -15.10 8.15
CA VAL A 46 5.08 -14.02 7.17
C VAL A 46 4.88 -12.67 7.83
N TYR A 47 5.93 -11.87 7.85
CA TYR A 47 5.94 -10.50 8.36
C TYR A 47 5.81 -9.52 7.21
N LEU A 48 4.81 -8.66 7.25
CA LEU A 48 4.50 -7.70 6.20
C LEU A 48 4.56 -6.27 6.74
N GLY A 49 5.51 -5.47 6.29
CA GLY A 49 5.57 -4.05 6.60
C GLY A 49 4.45 -3.27 5.91
N THR A 50 3.81 -2.36 6.61
CA THR A 50 2.70 -1.57 6.09
C THR A 50 2.97 -0.07 6.16
N ALA A 51 2.35 0.72 5.31
CA ALA A 51 2.52 2.18 5.27
C ALA A 51 2.18 2.91 6.58
N ASN A 52 1.51 2.24 7.51
CA ASN A 52 1.05 2.84 8.79
C ASN A 52 2.00 2.59 9.96
N GLY A 53 3.20 2.06 9.72
CA GLY A 53 4.12 1.69 10.79
C GLY A 53 3.68 0.45 11.57
N LYS A 54 2.91 -0.43 10.93
CA LYS A 54 2.53 -1.73 11.49
C LYS A 54 3.21 -2.83 10.70
N ILE A 55 3.62 -3.88 11.38
CA ILE A 55 4.10 -5.13 10.81
C ILE A 55 3.02 -6.17 11.08
N LEU A 56 2.38 -6.66 10.03
CA LEU A 56 1.36 -7.70 10.15
C LEU A 56 2.02 -9.06 10.15
N VAL A 57 1.66 -9.91 11.08
CA VAL A 57 2.18 -11.29 11.20
C VAL A 57 1.11 -12.26 10.75
N TRP A 58 1.46 -13.10 9.79
CA TRP A 58 0.57 -14.08 9.18
C TRP A 58 1.13 -15.48 9.29
N LYS A 59 0.27 -16.47 9.56
CA LYS A 59 0.57 -17.90 9.48
C LYS A 59 -0.65 -18.62 8.91
N ASP A 60 -0.45 -19.57 8.01
CA ASP A 60 -1.54 -20.36 7.39
C ASP A 60 -2.68 -19.51 6.80
N GLN A 61 -2.30 -18.39 6.14
CA GLN A 61 -3.22 -17.41 5.55
C GLN A 61 -4.12 -16.67 6.56
N GLN A 62 -3.82 -16.74 7.86
CA GLN A 62 -4.52 -16.02 8.91
C GLN A 62 -3.59 -14.98 9.55
N GLN A 63 -4.12 -13.81 9.84
CA GLN A 63 -3.38 -12.82 10.61
C GLN A 63 -3.38 -13.25 12.09
N ILE A 64 -2.19 -13.54 12.62
CA ILE A 64 -2.00 -13.99 14.00
C ILE A 64 -1.54 -12.87 14.92
N GLY A 65 -0.98 -11.78 14.35
CA GLY A 65 -0.46 -10.69 15.16
C GLY A 65 -0.28 -9.38 14.39
N THR A 66 0.02 -8.35 15.15
CA THR A 66 0.41 -7.03 14.63
C THR A 66 1.46 -6.44 15.55
N LEU A 67 2.63 -6.13 15.00
CA LEU A 67 3.73 -5.48 15.70
C LEU A 67 3.79 -4.01 15.28
N LYS A 68 4.48 -3.21 16.07
CA LYS A 68 4.72 -1.79 15.76
C LYS A 68 6.12 -1.62 15.17
N ALA A 69 6.19 -1.06 13.97
CA ALA A 69 7.48 -0.68 13.41
C ALA A 69 8.10 0.50 14.18
N PRO A 70 9.43 0.64 14.19
CA PRO A 70 10.13 1.74 14.87
C PRO A 70 9.72 3.13 14.35
N THR A 71 9.20 3.17 13.14
CA THR A 71 8.75 4.40 12.48
C THR A 71 7.48 4.14 11.69
N SER A 72 6.69 5.18 11.48
CA SER A 72 5.44 5.11 10.70
C SER A 72 5.63 5.39 9.21
N ARG A 73 6.81 5.84 8.77
CA ARG A 73 7.03 6.25 7.37
C ARG A 73 8.44 5.90 6.89
N GLY A 74 8.52 5.57 5.60
CA GLY A 74 9.80 5.46 4.89
C GLY A 74 10.70 4.33 5.41
N TYR A 75 10.15 3.21 5.86
CA TYR A 75 10.91 2.05 6.30
C TYR A 75 10.75 0.86 5.35
N GLN A 76 11.66 -0.07 5.45
CA GLN A 76 11.60 -1.38 4.80
C GLN A 76 11.89 -2.45 5.83
N ILE A 77 11.28 -3.62 5.70
CA ILE A 77 11.55 -4.76 6.59
C ILE A 77 11.96 -6.01 5.84
N THR A 78 12.70 -6.84 6.54
CA THR A 78 12.90 -8.26 6.22
C THR A 78 13.04 -9.06 7.53
N VAL A 79 13.04 -10.38 7.44
CA VAL A 79 13.39 -11.27 8.56
C VAL A 79 14.65 -12.02 8.19
N LYS A 80 15.59 -12.09 9.11
CA LYS A 80 16.84 -12.81 8.94
C LYS A 80 17.31 -13.31 10.30
N ASP A 81 17.70 -14.59 10.39
CA ASP A 81 18.20 -15.22 11.61
C ASP A 81 17.24 -15.06 12.80
N ASP A 82 15.92 -15.18 12.54
CA ASP A 82 14.81 -15.01 13.48
C ASP A 82 14.77 -13.60 14.13
N GLU A 83 15.28 -12.60 13.44
CA GLU A 83 15.15 -11.20 13.82
C GLU A 83 14.47 -10.40 12.71
N ILE A 84 13.65 -9.43 13.10
CA ILE A 84 13.09 -8.46 12.18
C ILE A 84 14.10 -7.33 12.00
N LEU A 85 14.61 -7.21 10.79
CA LEU A 85 15.44 -6.08 10.38
C LEU A 85 14.54 -5.01 9.78
N CYS A 86 14.55 -3.81 10.37
CA CYS A 86 13.79 -2.68 9.90
C CYS A 86 14.76 -1.54 9.55
N ALA A 87 14.85 -1.17 8.29
CA ALA A 87 15.75 -0.13 7.82
C ALA A 87 14.97 1.13 7.44
N ILE A 88 15.50 2.28 7.82
CA ILE A 88 15.11 3.61 7.32
C ILE A 88 16.32 4.27 6.66
N GLY A 89 16.09 5.35 5.91
CA GLY A 89 17.23 6.00 5.19
C GLY A 89 18.35 6.55 6.08
N SER A 90 18.21 6.54 7.41
CA SER A 90 19.18 7.10 8.36
C SER A 90 19.52 6.19 9.55
N ALA A 91 18.89 5.03 9.67
CA ALA A 91 19.16 4.08 10.74
C ALA A 91 18.62 2.70 10.41
N ASP A 92 19.24 1.68 10.98
CA ASP A 92 18.80 0.30 10.95
C ASP A 92 18.38 -0.14 12.36
N TYR A 93 17.34 -0.91 12.45
CA TYR A 93 16.79 -1.42 13.69
C TYR A 93 16.75 -2.95 13.64
N ARG A 94 17.14 -3.59 14.72
CA ARG A 94 16.96 -5.02 14.95
C ARG A 94 15.92 -5.21 16.03
N MET A 95 14.97 -6.06 15.78
CA MET A 95 13.86 -6.38 16.66
C MET A 95 13.75 -7.91 16.77
N ASP A 96 13.31 -8.40 17.92
CA ASP A 96 12.91 -9.79 18.01
C ASP A 96 11.58 -10.04 17.27
N LEU A 97 11.17 -11.31 17.17
CA LEU A 97 9.93 -11.69 16.49
C LEU A 97 8.66 -11.22 17.23
N ASP A 98 8.78 -10.81 18.49
CA ASP A 98 7.71 -10.22 19.30
C ASP A 98 7.60 -8.70 19.11
N GLY A 99 8.56 -8.09 18.38
CA GLY A 99 8.58 -6.67 18.10
C GLY A 99 9.32 -5.83 19.15
N ASN A 100 10.05 -6.45 20.08
CA ASN A 100 10.89 -5.71 21.00
C ASN A 100 12.17 -5.24 20.32
N MET A 101 12.55 -4.00 20.58
CA MET A 101 13.78 -3.42 20.05
C MET A 101 14.99 -4.06 20.70
N LEU A 102 15.86 -4.68 19.90
CA LEU A 102 17.14 -5.25 20.33
C LEU A 102 18.27 -4.23 20.17
N GLU A 103 18.31 -3.57 19.02
CA GLU A 103 19.40 -2.67 18.66
C GLU A 103 18.95 -1.58 17.71
N LYS A 104 19.53 -0.41 17.81
CA LYS A 104 19.44 0.68 16.83
C LYS A 104 20.84 1.06 16.38
N ILE A 105 21.08 1.04 15.09
CA ILE A 105 22.35 1.41 14.46
C ILE A 105 22.08 2.67 13.63
N ASP A 106 22.66 3.81 14.05
CA ASP A 106 22.58 5.03 13.25
C ASP A 106 23.51 4.92 12.05
N ASP A 107 22.94 4.83 10.87
CA ASP A 107 23.65 4.77 9.59
C ASP A 107 23.03 5.78 8.62
N PRO A 108 23.65 6.96 8.42
CA PRO A 108 23.10 8.00 7.55
C PRO A 108 23.00 7.59 6.07
N THR A 109 23.62 6.47 5.70
CA THR A 109 23.61 5.96 4.33
C THR A 109 23.18 4.50 4.27
N SER A 110 22.20 4.11 5.10
CA SER A 110 21.78 2.72 5.26
C SER A 110 21.77 1.94 3.94
N SER A 111 22.78 1.09 3.78
CA SER A 111 22.89 0.17 2.65
C SER A 111 21.81 -0.90 2.71
N LEU A 112 21.37 -1.24 3.93
CA LEU A 112 20.26 -2.17 4.17
C LEU A 112 18.96 -1.61 3.59
N TYR A 113 18.61 -0.35 3.87
CA TYR A 113 17.42 0.28 3.30
C TYR A 113 17.41 0.21 1.77
N ALA A 114 18.52 0.56 1.12
CA ALA A 114 18.64 0.52 -0.33
C ALA A 114 18.47 -0.91 -0.89
N SER A 115 19.02 -1.91 -0.20
CA SER A 115 18.90 -3.32 -0.61
C SER A 115 17.48 -3.86 -0.46
N LEU A 116 16.75 -3.46 0.59
CA LEU A 116 15.40 -3.92 0.89
C LEU A 116 14.33 -3.23 0.03
N GLN A 117 14.57 -2.00 -0.46
CA GLN A 117 13.59 -1.21 -1.21
C GLN A 117 13.05 -1.95 -2.45
N PHE A 118 13.86 -2.78 -3.08
CA PHE A 118 13.49 -3.54 -4.28
C PHE A 118 13.43 -5.05 -4.03
N GLN A 119 13.49 -5.48 -2.78
CA GLN A 119 13.47 -6.89 -2.45
C GLN A 119 12.12 -7.51 -2.83
N ARG A 120 12.16 -8.52 -3.70
CA ARG A 120 11.00 -9.29 -4.15
C ARG A 120 11.04 -10.74 -3.68
N SER A 121 12.14 -11.16 -3.06
CA SER A 121 12.32 -12.50 -2.52
C SER A 121 13.11 -12.46 -1.21
N CYS A 122 12.84 -13.40 -0.34
CA CYS A 122 13.68 -13.68 0.82
C CYS A 122 13.96 -15.19 0.89
N THR A 123 15.10 -15.54 1.46
CA THR A 123 15.48 -16.95 1.67
C THR A 123 15.71 -17.15 3.16
N THR A 124 15.03 -18.13 3.73
CA THR A 124 15.17 -18.52 5.13
C THR A 124 16.46 -19.29 5.37
N ALA A 125 16.84 -19.49 6.64
CA ALA A 125 18.09 -20.16 7.00
C ALA A 125 18.17 -21.63 6.50
N ASP A 126 17.01 -22.29 6.31
CA ASP A 126 16.90 -23.64 5.75
C ASP A 126 17.02 -23.69 4.20
N GLY A 127 17.20 -22.54 3.56
CA GLY A 127 17.33 -22.41 2.10
C GLY A 127 16.00 -22.30 1.35
N THR A 128 14.87 -22.27 2.04
CA THR A 128 13.56 -22.08 1.40
C THR A 128 13.41 -20.64 0.89
N THR A 129 13.01 -20.49 -0.35
CA THR A 129 12.84 -19.17 -0.98
C THR A 129 11.38 -18.80 -1.08
N TYR A 130 11.08 -17.58 -0.65
CA TYR A 130 9.76 -16.97 -0.73
C TYR A 130 9.79 -15.78 -1.68
N ARG A 131 8.73 -15.61 -2.49
CA ARG A 131 8.62 -14.51 -3.46
C ARG A 131 7.35 -13.71 -3.26
N LEU A 132 7.50 -12.40 -3.33
CA LEU A 132 6.39 -11.46 -3.39
C LEU A 132 5.87 -11.39 -4.84
N ARG A 133 4.62 -11.75 -5.04
CA ARG A 133 3.95 -11.68 -6.34
C ARG A 133 2.84 -10.63 -6.32
N HIS A 134 2.78 -9.83 -7.39
CA HIS A 134 1.68 -8.89 -7.64
C HIS A 134 0.97 -9.33 -8.92
N PHE A 135 -0.30 -9.63 -8.80
CA PHE A 135 -1.13 -9.97 -9.93
C PHE A 135 -2.41 -9.14 -9.90
N TRP A 136 -2.61 -8.29 -10.92
CA TRP A 136 -3.77 -7.38 -11.02
C TRP A 136 -4.01 -6.53 -9.75
N GLY A 137 -2.93 -6.09 -9.10
CA GLY A 137 -3.01 -5.32 -7.86
C GLY A 137 -3.24 -6.14 -6.58
N ARG A 138 -3.38 -7.45 -6.68
CA ARG A 138 -3.44 -8.37 -5.55
C ARG A 138 -2.04 -8.85 -5.20
N THR A 139 -1.68 -8.70 -3.95
CA THR A 139 -0.37 -9.11 -3.43
C THR A 139 -0.46 -10.49 -2.78
N SER A 140 0.54 -11.33 -3.04
CA SER A 140 0.69 -12.63 -2.40
C SER A 140 2.16 -12.92 -2.12
N VAL A 141 2.44 -13.70 -1.08
CA VAL A 141 3.75 -14.31 -0.82
C VAL A 141 3.65 -15.79 -1.13
N VAL A 142 4.57 -16.27 -1.94
CA VAL A 142 4.58 -17.63 -2.45
C VAL A 142 5.90 -18.28 -2.06
N ARG A 143 5.82 -19.48 -1.46
CA ARG A 143 6.97 -20.34 -1.24
C ARG A 143 7.29 -21.06 -2.55
N ASP A 144 8.52 -20.92 -3.02
CA ASP A 144 9.00 -21.69 -4.16
C ASP A 144 9.37 -23.11 -3.70
N SER A 145 8.63 -24.10 -4.17
CA SER A 145 8.94 -25.52 -4.00
C SER A 145 9.30 -26.12 -5.37
N ALA A 146 10.09 -27.18 -5.37
CA ALA A 146 10.57 -27.83 -6.62
C ALA A 146 9.42 -28.23 -7.56
N ASP A 147 8.28 -28.66 -6.98
CA ASP A 147 7.14 -29.19 -7.77
C ASP A 147 5.91 -28.28 -7.82
N SER A 148 5.81 -27.27 -6.94
CA SER A 148 4.65 -26.38 -6.88
C SER A 148 4.93 -25.09 -6.08
N ALA A 149 4.32 -24.01 -6.52
CA ALA A 149 4.34 -22.75 -5.77
C ALA A 149 3.21 -22.74 -4.74
N VAL A 150 3.53 -22.71 -3.46
CA VAL A 150 2.56 -22.68 -2.36
C VAL A 150 2.33 -21.24 -1.90
N ILE A 151 1.08 -20.79 -1.88
CA ILE A 151 0.71 -19.45 -1.39
C ILE A 151 0.68 -19.50 0.15
N VAL A 152 1.60 -18.81 0.81
CA VAL A 152 1.66 -18.68 2.28
C VAL A 152 0.92 -17.45 2.79
N TYR A 153 0.82 -16.41 1.97
CA TYR A 153 0.00 -15.23 2.24
C TYR A 153 -0.70 -14.78 0.96
N GLN A 154 -1.95 -14.36 1.10
CA GLN A 154 -2.68 -13.70 0.02
C GLN A 154 -3.51 -12.54 0.57
N MET A 155 -3.41 -11.38 -0.10
CA MET A 155 -4.27 -10.24 0.22
C MET A 155 -5.73 -10.67 0.19
N SER A 156 -6.49 -10.35 1.23
CA SER A 156 -7.90 -10.72 1.32
C SER A 156 -8.72 -10.14 0.18
N ALA A 157 -9.78 -10.84 -0.23
CA ALA A 157 -10.66 -10.39 -1.29
C ALA A 157 -11.33 -9.05 -0.96
N GLY A 158 -11.64 -8.79 0.33
CA GLY A 158 -12.21 -7.52 0.78
C GLY A 158 -11.27 -6.34 0.60
N VAL A 159 -9.99 -6.50 0.99
CA VAL A 159 -8.96 -5.45 0.80
C VAL A 159 -8.70 -5.20 -0.69
N PHE A 160 -8.64 -6.27 -1.49
CA PHE A 160 -8.49 -6.13 -2.93
C PHE A 160 -9.70 -5.39 -3.57
N ALA A 161 -10.92 -5.76 -3.21
CA ALA A 161 -12.13 -5.09 -3.69
C ALA A 161 -12.16 -3.60 -3.28
N ALA A 162 -11.79 -3.27 -2.05
CA ALA A 162 -11.67 -1.88 -1.59
C ALA A 162 -10.62 -1.09 -2.39
N LYS A 163 -9.49 -1.71 -2.72
CA LYS A 163 -8.44 -1.12 -3.57
C LYS A 163 -8.94 -0.83 -4.99
N VAL A 164 -9.63 -1.80 -5.61
CA VAL A 164 -10.23 -1.62 -6.94
C VAL A 164 -11.29 -0.52 -6.91
N PHE A 165 -12.17 -0.53 -5.90
CA PHE A 165 -13.17 0.50 -5.72
C PHE A 165 -12.56 1.89 -5.59
N LEU A 166 -11.49 2.04 -4.81
CA LEU A 166 -10.76 3.30 -4.68
C LEU A 166 -10.25 3.80 -6.03
N TYR A 167 -9.58 2.94 -6.82
CA TYR A 167 -9.07 3.34 -8.13
C TYR A 167 -10.20 3.77 -9.08
N VAL A 168 -11.30 3.03 -9.12
CA VAL A 168 -12.46 3.37 -9.96
C VAL A 168 -13.09 4.70 -9.52
N ALA A 169 -13.24 4.91 -8.21
CA ALA A 169 -13.80 6.14 -7.67
C ALA A 169 -12.91 7.36 -7.95
N VAL A 170 -11.59 7.24 -7.78
CA VAL A 170 -10.62 8.31 -8.11
C VAL A 170 -10.64 8.62 -9.59
N LEU A 171 -10.62 7.60 -10.45
CA LEU A 171 -10.70 7.79 -11.90
C LEU A 171 -12.01 8.47 -12.31
N GLY A 172 -13.14 8.02 -11.77
CA GLY A 172 -14.46 8.62 -11.99
C GLY A 172 -14.50 10.08 -11.55
N TRP A 173 -13.89 10.39 -10.42
CA TRP A 173 -13.77 11.77 -9.93
C TRP A 173 -12.96 12.65 -10.88
N ILE A 174 -11.78 12.17 -11.33
CA ILE A 174 -10.92 12.89 -12.29
C ILE A 174 -11.67 13.16 -13.61
N VAL A 175 -12.30 12.13 -14.18
CA VAL A 175 -13.06 12.24 -15.43
C VAL A 175 -14.21 13.26 -15.29
N SER A 176 -14.93 13.21 -14.17
CA SER A 176 -16.03 14.16 -13.91
C SER A 176 -15.51 15.60 -13.79
N PHE A 177 -14.41 15.79 -13.07
CA PHE A 177 -13.79 17.11 -12.89
C PHE A 177 -13.31 17.70 -14.22
N VAL A 178 -12.57 16.92 -15.02
CA VAL A 178 -12.09 17.35 -16.35
C VAL A 178 -13.27 17.68 -17.26
N SER A 179 -14.34 16.89 -17.22
CA SER A 179 -15.55 17.13 -18.01
C SER A 179 -16.23 18.45 -17.63
N ILE A 180 -16.37 18.76 -16.34
CA ILE A 180 -16.92 20.04 -15.87
C ILE A 180 -16.08 21.19 -16.42
N TRP A 181 -14.75 21.09 -16.32
CA TRP A 181 -13.83 22.13 -16.79
C TRP A 181 -13.92 22.34 -18.30
N TYR A 182 -13.95 21.25 -19.07
CA TYR A 182 -14.13 21.30 -20.53
C TYR A 182 -15.44 22.01 -20.93
N PHE A 183 -16.57 21.64 -20.32
CA PHE A 183 -17.84 22.24 -20.61
C PHE A 183 -17.92 23.72 -20.18
N ALA A 184 -17.31 24.08 -19.04
CA ALA A 184 -17.23 25.46 -18.59
C ALA A 184 -16.47 26.34 -19.57
N ILE A 185 -15.30 25.90 -20.05
CA ILE A 185 -14.50 26.62 -21.06
C ILE A 185 -15.28 26.78 -22.38
N ARG A 186 -15.95 25.73 -22.82
CA ARG A 186 -16.75 25.75 -24.04
C ARG A 186 -17.90 26.77 -23.94
N GLN A 187 -18.56 26.86 -22.80
CA GLN A 187 -19.63 27.85 -22.60
C GLN A 187 -19.11 29.28 -22.60
N MET A 188 -17.94 29.55 -22.01
CA MET A 188 -17.31 30.86 -22.05
C MET A 188 -16.96 31.29 -23.48
N LYS A 189 -16.55 30.38 -24.35
CA LYS A 189 -16.25 30.67 -25.76
C LYS A 189 -17.49 30.91 -26.60
N THR A 190 -18.61 30.28 -26.29
CA THR A 190 -19.87 30.42 -27.05
C THR A 190 -20.72 31.61 -26.63
N HIS A 191 -20.48 32.15 -25.43
CA HIS A 191 -21.10 33.40 -24.96
C HIS A 191 -20.02 34.42 -24.57
N PRO A 192 -19.30 35.02 -25.55
CA PRO A 192 -18.44 36.14 -25.21
C PRO A 192 -19.36 37.22 -24.59
N SER A 193 -18.99 37.67 -23.39
CA SER A 193 -19.73 38.75 -22.73
C SER A 193 -19.90 39.88 -23.72
N LYS A 194 -21.13 40.27 -24.00
CA LYS A 194 -21.42 41.54 -24.69
C LYS A 194 -20.87 42.61 -23.77
N GLY A 195 -19.60 42.95 -24.00
CA GLY A 195 -18.98 44.11 -23.34
C GLY A 195 -19.86 45.31 -23.59
N GLY A 196 -20.45 45.83 -22.53
CA GLY A 196 -21.18 47.04 -22.58
C GLY A 196 -20.22 48.14 -23.03
N THR A 197 -20.47 48.67 -24.20
CA THR A 197 -20.00 50.02 -24.59
C THR A 197 -20.71 51.01 -23.69
N LEU A 198 -19.96 51.58 -22.75
CA LEU A 198 -20.30 52.85 -22.13
C LEU A 198 -19.92 53.97 -23.07
#